data_6b53580544b0651b4ac2a8d8aada5397
#
_entry.id   6b53580544b0651b4ac2a8d8aada5397
#
_cell.length_a   1.000
_cell.length_b   1.000
_cell.length_c   1.000
_cell.angle_alpha   90.00
_cell.angle_beta   90.00
_cell.angle_gamma   90.00
#
_symmetry.space_group_name_H-M   'P 1'
#
loop_
_entity.id
_entity.type
_entity.pdbx_description
1 polymer ?
#
loop_
_entity_poly.entity_id
_entity_poly.type
_entity_poly.pdbx_seq_one_letter_code
_entity_poly.pdbx_strand_id
1 'polypeptide(L)'
;MFVDKQLQVLKYDIEPSRIKSRTKGNINLSYLEGFDLIETANKIFGHGNWSYTITSLDQVSQETNTNQNVVICYKAIVKLTVYNLDHSKHISKEDVGFGTGIAKMLEDAHEGGAKEAVTDSLKRSMRTLGNQFGNSLYDKNRMQKTQPQLQTREPQPSQPQIQQQSPQALYEFTSLYNLGLQVLEQGNNFVVVGEDIFNKKDSIKACGFRWDASQKLWYLPREQQAA
;
A
#
# COMPACT_ATOMS: atom_id res chain seq x y z
N MET A 1 24.90 13.27 -10.76
CA MET A 1 24.54 11.87 -10.47
C MET A 1 23.16 11.57 -10.99
N PHE A 2 22.09 11.90 -10.29
CA PHE A 2 20.75 11.84 -10.83
C PHE A 2 20.45 13.08 -11.67
N VAL A 3 19.67 12.92 -12.74
CA VAL A 3 19.14 14.06 -13.49
C VAL A 3 17.94 14.66 -12.74
N ASP A 4 17.62 15.94 -13.00
CA ASP A 4 16.57 16.66 -12.26
C ASP A 4 15.20 15.95 -12.32
N LYS A 5 14.87 15.37 -13.46
CA LYS A 5 13.63 14.58 -13.63
C LYS A 5 13.57 13.38 -12.68
N GLN A 6 14.70 12.66 -12.49
CA GLN A 6 14.77 11.55 -11.55
C GLN A 6 14.60 12.04 -10.10
N LEU A 7 15.27 13.15 -9.75
CA LEU A 7 15.13 13.76 -8.42
C LEU A 7 13.71 14.19 -8.10
N GLN A 8 13.00 14.73 -9.09
CA GLN A 8 11.58 15.09 -8.93
C GLN A 8 10.72 13.85 -8.70
N VAL A 9 10.86 12.82 -9.55
CA VAL A 9 10.09 11.58 -9.41
C VAL A 9 10.32 10.91 -8.05
N LEU A 10 11.56 10.85 -7.57
CA LEU A 10 11.89 10.27 -6.27
C LEU A 10 11.19 10.97 -5.09
N LYS A 11 10.84 12.25 -5.23
CA LYS A 11 10.13 13.05 -4.22
C LYS A 11 8.62 12.90 -4.27
N TYR A 12 8.05 12.46 -5.40
CA TYR A 12 6.60 12.32 -5.54
C TYR A 12 6.04 11.31 -4.55
N ASP A 13 4.79 11.52 -4.20
CA ASP A 13 4.05 10.59 -3.37
C ASP A 13 3.83 9.26 -4.09
N ILE A 14 3.75 8.20 -3.30
CA ILE A 14 3.45 6.87 -3.83
C ILE A 14 2.00 6.85 -4.29
N GLU A 15 1.78 6.33 -5.48
CA GLU A 15 0.42 6.08 -5.97
C GLU A 15 -0.30 5.10 -5.04
N PRO A 16 -1.53 5.41 -4.57
CA PRO A 16 -2.25 4.57 -3.60
C PRO A 16 -2.41 3.12 -4.02
N SER A 17 -2.57 2.84 -5.31
CA SER A 17 -2.71 1.49 -5.88
C SER A 17 -1.51 0.57 -5.61
N ARG A 18 -0.31 1.15 -5.44
CA ARG A 18 0.94 0.45 -5.14
C ARG A 18 1.08 0.08 -3.67
N ILE A 19 0.34 0.75 -2.79
CA ILE A 19 0.44 0.53 -1.35
C ILE A 19 -0.43 -0.68 -0.99
N LYS A 20 0.21 -1.70 -0.41
CA LYS A 20 -0.47 -2.86 0.15
C LYS A 20 -0.52 -2.75 1.67
N SER A 21 -1.48 -3.42 2.28
CA SER A 21 -1.59 -3.50 3.73
C SER A 21 -1.64 -4.94 4.21
N ARG A 22 -1.06 -5.19 5.38
CA ARG A 22 -1.18 -6.47 6.09
C ARG A 22 -1.40 -6.22 7.57
N THR A 23 -2.19 -7.05 8.20
CA THR A 23 -2.41 -7.02 9.64
C THR A 23 -1.39 -7.93 10.33
N LYS A 24 -0.68 -7.42 11.32
CA LYS A 24 0.19 -8.21 12.21
C LYS A 24 -0.22 -7.93 13.66
N GLY A 25 -0.88 -8.91 14.29
CA GLY A 25 -1.56 -8.68 15.57
C GLY A 25 -2.66 -7.62 15.41
N ASN A 26 -2.64 -6.58 16.22
CA ASN A 26 -3.59 -5.45 16.18
C ASN A 26 -3.08 -4.25 15.36
N ILE A 27 -1.97 -4.41 14.61
CA ILE A 27 -1.35 -3.32 13.85
C ILE A 27 -1.56 -3.56 12.35
N ASN A 28 -2.08 -2.56 11.67
CA ASN A 28 -2.15 -2.54 10.21
C ASN A 28 -0.88 -1.88 9.66
N LEU A 29 -0.14 -2.62 8.83
CA LEU A 29 1.15 -2.20 8.27
C LEU A 29 0.98 -1.97 6.77
N SER A 30 1.30 -0.75 6.32
CA SER A 30 1.39 -0.44 4.89
C SER A 30 2.79 -0.75 4.35
N TYR A 31 2.86 -1.33 3.15
CA TYR A 31 4.12 -1.71 2.52
C TYR A 31 4.04 -1.68 0.99
N LEU A 32 5.20 -1.71 0.34
CA LEU A 32 5.33 -1.95 -1.10
C LEU A 32 5.82 -3.39 -1.33
N GLU A 33 5.35 -4.01 -2.41
CA GLU A 33 5.80 -5.35 -2.80
C GLU A 33 7.19 -5.29 -3.43
N GLY A 34 7.95 -6.38 -3.32
CA GLY A 34 9.32 -6.43 -3.82
C GLY A 34 9.40 -6.23 -5.34
N PHE A 35 8.49 -6.85 -6.09
CA PHE A 35 8.46 -6.71 -7.55
C PHE A 35 8.13 -5.27 -7.98
N ASP A 36 7.24 -4.57 -7.27
CA ASP A 36 6.88 -3.17 -7.54
C ASP A 36 8.09 -2.23 -7.37
N LEU A 37 8.91 -2.49 -6.36
CA LEU A 37 10.14 -1.72 -6.14
C LEU A 37 11.17 -1.96 -7.26
N ILE A 38 11.33 -3.21 -7.70
CA ILE A 38 12.22 -3.57 -8.83
C ILE A 38 11.74 -2.88 -10.12
N GLU A 39 10.45 -2.96 -10.41
CA GLU A 39 9.87 -2.31 -11.58
C GLU A 39 10.02 -0.78 -11.51
N THR A 40 9.81 -0.19 -10.34
CA THR A 40 10.02 1.24 -10.11
C THR A 40 11.48 1.65 -10.31
N ALA A 41 12.43 0.84 -9.83
CA ALA A 41 13.85 1.09 -10.05
C ALA A 41 14.19 1.03 -11.54
N ASN A 42 13.67 0.05 -12.27
CA ASN A 42 13.84 -0.06 -13.71
C ASN A 42 13.25 1.15 -14.47
N LYS A 43 12.09 1.66 -14.05
CA LYS A 43 11.46 2.85 -14.64
C LYS A 43 12.22 4.15 -14.36
N ILE A 44 12.74 4.31 -13.15
CA ILE A 44 13.41 5.56 -12.73
C ILE A 44 14.87 5.59 -13.18
N PHE A 45 15.61 4.50 -13.01
CA PHE A 45 17.05 4.45 -13.26
C PHE A 45 17.40 3.83 -14.60
N GLY A 46 16.56 2.95 -15.16
CA GLY A 46 16.83 2.11 -16.32
C GLY A 46 17.38 0.74 -15.91
N HIS A 47 17.09 -0.27 -16.71
CA HIS A 47 17.42 -1.69 -16.41
C HIS A 47 18.90 -1.97 -16.16
N GLY A 48 19.83 -1.23 -16.78
CA GLY A 48 21.27 -1.45 -16.64
C GLY A 48 21.94 -0.52 -15.61
N ASN A 49 21.22 0.43 -15.04
CA ASN A 49 21.81 1.50 -14.25
C ASN A 49 21.65 1.31 -12.73
N TRP A 50 21.28 0.12 -12.32
CA TRP A 50 21.25 -0.25 -10.91
C TRP A 50 21.50 -1.74 -10.73
N SER A 51 22.02 -2.11 -9.58
CA SER A 51 22.25 -3.50 -9.19
C SER A 51 22.20 -3.63 -7.67
N TYR A 52 22.07 -4.85 -7.18
CA TYR A 52 22.29 -5.13 -5.77
C TYR A 52 23.16 -6.38 -5.58
N THR A 53 23.83 -6.43 -4.46
CA THR A 53 24.67 -7.55 -4.03
C THR A 53 24.25 -7.97 -2.63
N ILE A 54 24.12 -9.27 -2.41
CA ILE A 54 23.92 -9.82 -1.07
C ILE A 54 25.31 -9.90 -0.42
N THR A 55 25.60 -8.97 0.51
CA THR A 55 26.90 -8.88 1.19
C THR A 55 27.03 -9.97 2.24
N SER A 56 25.96 -10.27 2.99
CA SER A 56 25.87 -11.45 3.86
C SER A 56 24.45 -11.99 3.94
N LEU A 57 24.36 -13.29 4.23
CA LEU A 57 23.12 -13.99 4.52
C LEU A 57 23.39 -15.01 5.61
N ASP A 58 23.04 -14.68 6.83
CA ASP A 58 23.38 -15.46 8.01
C ASP A 58 22.12 -16.04 8.66
N GLN A 59 22.13 -17.32 8.99
CA GLN A 59 21.12 -17.92 9.86
C GLN A 59 21.35 -17.41 11.29
N VAL A 60 20.30 -16.80 11.89
CA VAL A 60 20.35 -16.21 13.23
C VAL A 60 19.83 -17.19 14.29
N SER A 61 18.75 -17.88 13.98
CA SER A 61 18.13 -18.84 14.89
C SER A 61 17.38 -19.93 14.13
N GLN A 62 17.22 -21.06 14.81
CA GLN A 62 16.36 -22.17 14.41
C GLN A 62 15.71 -22.77 15.64
N GLU A 63 14.41 -22.96 15.58
CA GLU A 63 13.64 -23.57 16.66
C GLU A 63 12.45 -24.35 16.10
N THR A 64 11.79 -25.14 16.94
CA THR A 64 10.51 -25.78 16.62
C THR A 64 9.43 -25.15 17.48
N ASN A 65 8.35 -24.65 16.85
CA ASN A 65 7.25 -24.06 17.58
C ASN A 65 6.29 -25.12 18.16
N THR A 66 5.29 -24.69 18.93
CA THR A 66 4.28 -25.54 19.55
C THR A 66 3.46 -26.37 18.55
N ASN A 67 3.37 -25.93 17.29
CA ASN A 67 2.68 -26.61 16.21
C ASN A 67 3.60 -27.58 15.43
N GLN A 68 4.78 -27.87 15.96
CA GLN A 68 5.80 -28.73 15.33
C GLN A 68 6.29 -28.20 13.97
N ASN A 69 6.16 -26.91 13.72
CA ASN A 69 6.79 -26.29 12.55
C ASN A 69 8.21 -25.85 12.92
N VAL A 70 9.10 -26.01 11.96
CA VAL A 70 10.44 -25.43 12.02
C VAL A 70 10.30 -23.91 11.79
N VAL A 71 10.95 -23.13 12.64
CA VAL A 71 11.01 -21.66 12.56
C VAL A 71 12.46 -21.27 12.42
N ILE A 72 12.83 -20.64 11.34
CA ILE A 72 14.19 -20.21 11.05
C ILE A 72 14.22 -18.72 10.78
N CYS A 73 15.13 -18.00 11.46
CA CYS A 73 15.36 -16.59 11.20
C CYS A 73 16.68 -16.41 10.43
N TYR A 74 16.61 -15.61 9.37
CA TYR A 74 17.77 -15.13 8.62
C TYR A 74 17.96 -13.64 8.78
N LYS A 75 19.22 -13.21 8.77
CA LYS A 75 19.65 -11.83 8.63
C LYS A 75 20.36 -11.70 7.28
N ALA A 76 19.96 -10.76 6.45
CA ALA A 76 20.64 -10.42 5.22
C ALA A 76 21.17 -8.99 5.26
N ILE A 77 22.32 -8.76 4.63
CA ILE A 77 22.83 -7.43 4.32
C ILE A 77 22.87 -7.31 2.80
N VAL A 78 22.18 -6.30 2.26
CA VAL A 78 22.12 -6.03 0.83
C VAL A 78 22.67 -4.66 0.55
N LYS A 79 23.64 -4.61 -0.38
CA LYS A 79 24.19 -3.38 -0.94
C LYS A 79 23.53 -3.08 -2.28
N LEU A 80 22.78 -2.00 -2.32
CA LEU A 80 22.20 -1.43 -3.53
C LEU A 80 23.21 -0.45 -4.15
N THR A 81 23.40 -0.51 -5.45
CA THR A 81 24.23 0.46 -6.21
C THR A 81 23.40 1.02 -7.35
N VAL A 82 23.39 2.35 -7.50
CA VAL A 82 22.75 3.06 -8.61
C VAL A 82 23.79 3.88 -9.34
N TYR A 83 23.85 3.74 -10.65
CA TYR A 83 24.79 4.41 -11.54
C TYR A 83 24.11 5.57 -12.27
N ASN A 84 24.88 6.54 -12.68
CA ASN A 84 24.44 7.50 -13.70
C ASN A 84 24.50 6.85 -15.10
N LEU A 85 23.99 7.55 -16.13
CA LEU A 85 23.80 6.98 -17.47
C LEU A 85 25.10 6.50 -18.14
N ASP A 86 26.23 7.15 -17.88
CA ASP A 86 27.54 6.81 -18.45
C ASP A 86 28.39 5.92 -17.51
N HIS A 87 27.82 5.51 -16.38
CA HIS A 87 28.47 4.69 -15.34
C HIS A 87 29.76 5.30 -14.74
N SER A 88 30.01 6.57 -14.97
CA SER A 88 31.19 7.27 -14.40
C SER A 88 31.06 7.55 -12.91
N LYS A 89 29.83 7.58 -12.39
CA LYS A 89 29.51 7.85 -10.97
C LYS A 89 28.43 6.90 -10.48
N HIS A 90 28.52 6.55 -9.21
CA HIS A 90 27.49 5.75 -8.54
C HIS A 90 27.28 6.21 -7.11
N ILE A 91 26.14 5.84 -6.54
CA ILE A 91 25.87 5.86 -5.12
C ILE A 91 25.58 4.44 -4.66
N SER A 92 25.99 4.11 -3.45
CA SER A 92 25.66 2.84 -2.82
C SER A 92 24.93 3.08 -1.49
N LYS A 93 23.98 2.21 -1.21
CA LYS A 93 23.23 2.14 0.06
C LYS A 93 23.24 0.71 0.53
N GLU A 94 23.46 0.51 1.80
CA GLU A 94 23.48 -0.81 2.42
C GLU A 94 22.56 -0.79 3.65
N ASP A 95 21.80 -1.84 3.82
CA ASP A 95 20.93 -1.98 4.98
C ASP A 95 20.79 -3.46 5.36
N VAL A 96 20.28 -3.70 6.56
CA VAL A 96 20.05 -5.03 7.11
C VAL A 96 18.55 -5.35 7.03
N GLY A 97 18.23 -6.59 6.70
CA GLY A 97 16.87 -7.13 6.73
C GLY A 97 16.82 -8.46 7.48
N PHE A 98 15.65 -8.77 8.01
CA PHE A 98 15.37 -10.04 8.67
C PHE A 98 14.22 -10.73 7.99
N GLY A 99 14.27 -12.06 7.98
CA GLY A 99 13.20 -12.91 7.44
C GLY A 99 13.01 -14.14 8.31
N THR A 100 11.77 -14.53 8.51
CA THR A 100 11.40 -15.72 9.30
C THR A 100 10.63 -16.69 8.43
N GLY A 101 11.26 -17.84 8.14
CA GLY A 101 10.59 -18.97 7.50
C GLY A 101 9.93 -19.85 8.55
N ILE A 102 8.68 -20.23 8.30
CA ILE A 102 7.90 -21.14 9.15
C ILE A 102 7.28 -22.21 8.26
N ALA A 103 7.72 -23.45 8.41
CA ALA A 103 7.20 -24.58 7.63
C ALA A 103 7.35 -25.90 8.40
N LYS A 104 6.68 -26.95 7.92
CA LYS A 104 6.86 -28.32 8.43
C LYS A 104 8.19 -28.90 7.97
N MET A 105 8.56 -28.62 6.73
CA MET A 105 9.81 -29.07 6.13
C MET A 105 10.91 -28.05 6.40
N LEU A 106 12.09 -28.56 6.70
CA LEU A 106 13.26 -27.74 7.04
C LEU A 106 13.68 -26.85 5.87
N GLU A 107 13.73 -27.42 4.66
CA GLU A 107 14.10 -26.75 3.43
C GLU A 107 13.17 -25.58 3.09
N ASP A 108 11.85 -25.77 3.26
CA ASP A 108 10.85 -24.72 3.01
C ASP A 108 11.02 -23.55 4.01
N ALA A 109 11.32 -23.87 5.28
CA ALA A 109 11.59 -22.86 6.29
C ALA A 109 12.86 -22.06 5.97
N HIS A 110 13.92 -22.73 5.52
CA HIS A 110 15.15 -22.06 5.05
C HIS A 110 14.89 -21.17 3.85
N GLU A 111 14.20 -21.71 2.83
CA GLU A 111 13.87 -20.94 1.62
C GLU A 111 13.06 -19.68 1.94
N GLY A 112 11.99 -19.84 2.74
CA GLY A 112 11.12 -18.74 3.13
C GLY A 112 11.87 -17.66 3.90
N GLY A 113 12.62 -18.04 4.94
CA GLY A 113 13.39 -17.13 5.78
C GLY A 113 14.46 -16.37 5.02
N ALA A 114 15.23 -17.07 4.18
CA ALA A 114 16.29 -16.46 3.37
C ALA A 114 15.76 -15.45 2.34
N LYS A 115 14.69 -15.84 1.61
CA LYS A 115 14.03 -14.96 0.63
C LYS A 115 13.44 -13.72 1.28
N GLU A 116 12.78 -13.86 2.43
CA GLU A 116 12.21 -12.74 3.17
C GLU A 116 13.31 -11.79 3.65
N ALA A 117 14.41 -12.30 4.23
CA ALA A 117 15.52 -11.49 4.72
C ALA A 117 16.15 -10.65 3.62
N VAL A 118 16.45 -11.25 2.46
CA VAL A 118 17.02 -10.55 1.30
C VAL A 118 16.06 -9.49 0.78
N THR A 119 14.77 -9.83 0.66
CA THR A 119 13.76 -8.89 0.18
C THR A 119 13.56 -7.71 1.13
N ASP A 120 13.54 -7.95 2.44
CA ASP A 120 13.43 -6.88 3.45
C ASP A 120 14.65 -5.96 3.41
N SER A 121 15.86 -6.52 3.36
CA SER A 121 17.09 -5.75 3.26
C SER A 121 17.13 -4.87 2.00
N LEU A 122 16.76 -5.43 0.82
CA LEU A 122 16.69 -4.67 -0.43
C LEU A 122 15.67 -3.53 -0.35
N LYS A 123 14.47 -3.78 0.18
CA LYS A 123 13.44 -2.76 0.39
C LYS A 123 13.95 -1.62 1.28
N ARG A 124 14.67 -1.93 2.35
CA ARG A 124 15.23 -0.96 3.28
C ARG A 124 16.32 -0.11 2.61
N SER A 125 17.21 -0.73 1.84
CA SER A 125 18.23 -0.02 1.06
C SER A 125 17.59 0.93 0.03
N MET A 126 16.58 0.47 -0.73
CA MET A 126 15.86 1.27 -1.72
C MET A 126 15.10 2.44 -1.09
N ARG A 127 14.47 2.26 0.09
CA ARG A 127 13.74 3.30 0.80
C ARG A 127 14.56 4.57 1.01
N THR A 128 15.86 4.44 1.20
CA THR A 128 16.76 5.60 1.37
C THR A 128 16.87 6.51 0.14
N LEU A 129 16.39 6.06 -1.02
CA LEU A 129 16.40 6.83 -2.26
C LEU A 129 15.23 7.81 -2.38
N GLY A 130 14.14 7.60 -1.63
CA GLY A 130 13.02 8.53 -1.63
C GLY A 130 11.63 7.91 -1.49
N ASN A 131 10.62 8.75 -1.68
CA ASN A 131 9.22 8.38 -1.44
C ASN A 131 8.74 7.25 -2.36
N GLN A 132 9.16 7.23 -3.62
CA GLN A 132 8.76 6.19 -4.57
C GLN A 132 9.18 4.77 -4.15
N PHE A 133 10.11 4.66 -3.20
CA PHE A 133 10.58 3.41 -2.59
C PHE A 133 10.08 3.21 -1.15
N GLY A 134 9.00 3.89 -0.75
CA GLY A 134 8.33 3.65 0.51
C GLY A 134 8.84 4.47 1.69
N ASN A 135 9.73 5.46 1.50
CA ASN A 135 10.22 6.28 2.61
C ASN A 135 9.09 7.00 3.34
N SER A 136 8.14 7.53 2.59
CA SER A 136 6.99 8.26 3.15
C SER A 136 6.00 7.39 3.95
N LEU A 137 6.02 6.05 3.80
CA LEU A 137 5.15 5.15 4.57
C LEU A 137 5.54 5.08 6.05
N TYR A 138 6.74 5.52 6.41
CA TYR A 138 7.25 5.55 7.79
C TYR A 138 7.06 6.92 8.48
N ASP A 139 6.54 7.92 7.75
CA ASP A 139 6.20 9.22 8.34
C ASP A 139 4.86 9.13 9.06
N LYS A 140 4.91 9.04 10.39
CA LYS A 140 3.72 8.97 11.26
C LYS A 140 2.82 10.20 11.13
N ASN A 141 3.38 11.35 10.82
CA ASN A 141 2.63 12.60 10.68
C ASN A 141 1.86 12.65 9.35
N ARG A 142 2.26 11.87 8.37
CA ARG A 142 1.56 11.79 7.08
C ARG A 142 0.24 11.04 7.18
N MET A 143 0.14 10.02 8.02
CA MET A 143 -1.13 9.33 8.27
C MET A 143 -2.19 10.26 8.88
N GLN A 144 -1.78 11.34 9.57
CA GLN A 144 -2.67 12.37 10.09
C GLN A 144 -3.06 13.41 9.01
N LYS A 145 -2.22 13.62 7.98
CA LYS A 145 -2.49 14.54 6.88
C LYS A 145 -3.42 13.99 5.80
N THR A 146 -3.66 12.69 5.78
CA THR A 146 -4.60 12.02 4.84
C THR A 146 -6.04 12.01 5.36
N GLN A 147 -6.28 12.47 6.59
CA GLN A 147 -7.62 12.92 7.00
C GLN A 147 -7.81 14.35 6.48
N PRO A 148 -8.85 14.64 5.68
CA PRO A 148 -9.15 16.02 5.32
C PRO A 148 -9.40 16.79 6.60
N GLN A 149 -8.46 17.64 6.99
CA GLN A 149 -8.75 18.67 7.99
C GLN A 149 -9.78 19.59 7.37
N LEU A 150 -11.00 19.53 7.87
CA LEU A 150 -11.97 20.62 7.73
C LEU A 150 -11.31 21.88 8.30
N GLN A 151 -10.64 22.65 7.44
CA GLN A 151 -10.18 23.98 7.80
C GLN A 151 -11.43 24.86 7.92
N THR A 152 -11.82 25.14 9.14
CA THR A 152 -12.73 26.23 9.48
C THR A 152 -12.04 27.53 9.01
N ARG A 153 -12.33 27.99 7.80
CA ARG A 153 -12.00 29.32 7.35
C ARG A 153 -13.11 30.26 7.77
N GLU A 154 -12.79 31.24 8.61
CA GLU A 154 -13.61 32.41 8.81
C GLU A 154 -13.86 33.15 7.48
N PRO A 155 -15.05 33.72 7.26
CA PRO A 155 -15.43 34.27 5.97
C PRO A 155 -14.84 35.66 5.74
N GLN A 156 -14.02 35.80 4.68
CA GLN A 156 -13.76 37.10 4.05
C GLN A 156 -14.66 37.24 2.81
N PRO A 157 -15.27 38.40 2.57
CA PRO A 157 -16.21 38.58 1.45
C PRO A 157 -15.48 38.81 0.14
N SER A 158 -15.76 38.02 -0.87
CA SER A 158 -15.34 38.25 -2.26
C SER A 158 -16.42 37.85 -3.26
N GLN A 159 -16.52 38.64 -4.27
CA GLN A 159 -17.49 38.78 -5.36
C GLN A 159 -17.78 37.51 -6.17
N PRO A 160 -18.90 37.47 -6.93
CA PRO A 160 -19.43 36.25 -7.52
C PRO A 160 -18.74 35.89 -8.82
N GLN A 161 -18.15 34.71 -8.89
CA GLN A 161 -17.84 34.02 -10.16
C GLN A 161 -18.80 32.84 -10.34
N ILE A 162 -19.54 32.89 -11.44
CA ILE A 162 -20.45 31.85 -11.91
C ILE A 162 -19.62 30.64 -12.32
N GLN A 163 -19.68 29.56 -11.56
CA GLN A 163 -19.19 28.25 -11.96
C GLN A 163 -20.36 27.29 -12.12
N GLN A 164 -20.46 26.73 -13.32
CA GLN A 164 -21.38 25.67 -13.66
C GLN A 164 -21.13 24.46 -12.73
N GLN A 165 -22.10 24.15 -11.89
CA GLN A 165 -22.12 22.96 -11.06
C GLN A 165 -22.59 21.77 -11.89
N SER A 166 -21.70 20.78 -12.07
CA SER A 166 -22.11 19.42 -12.35
C SER A 166 -22.49 18.75 -11.03
N PRO A 167 -23.62 18.05 -10.93
CA PRO A 167 -24.08 17.43 -9.69
C PRO A 167 -23.42 16.05 -9.49
N GLN A 168 -22.25 16.02 -8.86
CA GLN A 168 -21.62 14.77 -8.42
C GLN A 168 -20.90 15.00 -7.12
N ALA A 169 -21.51 14.56 -6.01
CA ALA A 169 -20.88 14.04 -4.78
C ALA A 169 -21.80 14.21 -3.57
N LEU A 170 -22.82 13.39 -3.45
CA LEU A 170 -23.62 13.29 -2.22
C LEU A 170 -23.50 11.92 -1.52
N TYR A 171 -22.81 10.92 -2.13
CA TYR A 171 -22.73 9.57 -1.58
C TYR A 171 -21.31 9.01 -1.67
N GLU A 172 -20.69 8.77 -0.53
CA GLU A 172 -19.36 8.19 -0.46
C GLU A 172 -19.45 6.73 -0.01
N PHE A 173 -19.33 5.78 -0.97
CA PHE A 173 -19.38 4.34 -0.71
C PHE A 173 -18.01 3.67 -0.72
N THR A 174 -16.97 4.42 -0.42
CA THR A 174 -15.56 3.96 -0.45
C THR A 174 -15.33 2.70 0.39
N SER A 175 -16.03 2.59 1.54
CA SER A 175 -15.95 1.41 2.40
C SER A 175 -16.47 0.13 1.73
N LEU A 176 -17.49 0.23 0.88
CA LEU A 176 -18.05 -0.90 0.14
C LEU A 176 -17.16 -1.28 -1.06
N TYR A 177 -16.59 -0.29 -1.75
CA TYR A 177 -15.64 -0.54 -2.83
C TYR A 177 -14.38 -1.25 -2.34
N ASN A 178 -13.88 -0.90 -1.16
CA ASN A 178 -12.74 -1.54 -0.52
C ASN A 178 -13.00 -3.01 -0.13
N LEU A 179 -14.27 -3.40 0.01
CA LEU A 179 -14.69 -4.78 0.24
C LEU A 179 -14.93 -5.56 -1.07
N GLY A 180 -14.61 -4.96 -2.22
CA GLY A 180 -14.86 -5.56 -3.54
C GLY A 180 -16.34 -5.57 -3.94
N LEU A 181 -17.16 -4.73 -3.30
CA LEU A 181 -18.56 -4.51 -3.66
C LEU A 181 -18.66 -3.31 -4.61
N GLN A 182 -19.66 -3.31 -5.47
CA GLN A 182 -19.98 -2.18 -6.35
C GLN A 182 -21.33 -1.61 -5.96
N VAL A 183 -21.47 -0.30 -6.10
CA VAL A 183 -22.75 0.40 -5.91
C VAL A 183 -23.21 0.90 -7.27
N LEU A 184 -24.35 0.44 -7.71
CA LEU A 184 -24.96 0.80 -9.00
C LEU A 184 -26.20 1.67 -8.77
N GLU A 185 -26.42 2.61 -9.66
CA GLU A 185 -27.66 3.40 -9.69
C GLU A 185 -28.75 2.62 -10.43
N GLN A 186 -29.88 2.39 -9.77
CA GLN A 186 -31.04 1.73 -10.35
C GLN A 186 -32.30 2.54 -10.03
N GLY A 187 -32.76 3.33 -11.01
CA GLY A 187 -33.88 4.26 -10.82
C GLY A 187 -33.55 5.32 -9.77
N ASN A 188 -34.41 5.42 -8.72
CA ASN A 188 -34.19 6.36 -7.62
C ASN A 188 -33.46 5.76 -6.42
N ASN A 189 -32.78 4.61 -6.60
CA ASN A 189 -32.06 3.92 -5.55
C ASN A 189 -30.64 3.61 -5.95
N PHE A 190 -29.74 3.49 -4.95
CA PHE A 190 -28.47 2.81 -5.10
C PHE A 190 -28.63 1.34 -4.72
N VAL A 191 -27.99 0.43 -5.44
CA VAL A 191 -28.05 -1.01 -5.23
C VAL A 191 -26.64 -1.56 -5.09
N VAL A 192 -26.40 -2.42 -4.09
CA VAL A 192 -25.10 -3.07 -3.89
C VAL A 192 -25.05 -4.39 -4.65
N VAL A 193 -23.98 -4.58 -5.44
CA VAL A 193 -23.67 -5.81 -6.17
C VAL A 193 -22.23 -6.24 -5.90
N GLY A 194 -21.95 -7.53 -6.00
CA GLY A 194 -20.61 -8.08 -5.80
C GLY A 194 -20.62 -9.51 -5.28
N GLU A 195 -19.44 -10.03 -5.03
CA GLU A 195 -19.28 -11.37 -4.46
C GLU A 195 -19.35 -11.33 -2.93
N ASP A 196 -19.86 -12.43 -2.34
CA ASP A 196 -19.91 -12.66 -0.90
C ASP A 196 -20.66 -11.58 -0.08
N ILE A 197 -21.74 -11.05 -0.66
CA ILE A 197 -22.61 -10.01 -0.06
C ILE A 197 -23.13 -10.43 1.31
N PHE A 198 -23.40 -11.73 1.50
CA PHE A 198 -23.96 -12.25 2.75
C PHE A 198 -23.01 -12.06 3.95
N ASN A 199 -21.71 -12.29 3.77
CA ASN A 199 -20.71 -12.11 4.82
C ASN A 199 -20.37 -10.63 5.07
N LYS A 200 -20.70 -9.75 4.10
CA LYS A 200 -20.44 -8.30 4.16
C LYS A 200 -21.66 -7.48 4.58
N LYS A 201 -22.75 -8.14 4.98
CA LYS A 201 -24.05 -7.50 5.31
C LYS A 201 -23.95 -6.39 6.35
N ASP A 202 -23.08 -6.53 7.35
CA ASP A 202 -22.97 -5.54 8.43
C ASP A 202 -22.30 -4.25 7.94
N SER A 203 -21.32 -4.36 7.05
CA SER A 203 -20.71 -3.21 6.38
C SER A 203 -21.67 -2.51 5.42
N ILE A 204 -22.52 -3.27 4.73
CA ILE A 204 -23.53 -2.74 3.82
C ILE A 204 -24.60 -1.97 4.63
N LYS A 205 -25.04 -2.51 5.76
CA LYS A 205 -25.96 -1.82 6.69
C LYS A 205 -25.35 -0.55 7.27
N ALA A 206 -24.07 -0.58 7.64
CA ALA A 206 -23.38 0.59 8.19
C ALA A 206 -23.33 1.76 7.19
N CYS A 207 -23.38 1.49 5.87
CA CYS A 207 -23.50 2.49 4.82
C CYS A 207 -24.95 2.94 4.55
N GLY A 208 -25.91 2.53 5.39
CA GLY A 208 -27.31 2.95 5.29
C GLY A 208 -28.19 2.12 4.36
N PHE A 209 -27.65 1.08 3.70
CA PHE A 209 -28.44 0.22 2.83
C PHE A 209 -29.40 -0.68 3.61
N ARG A 210 -30.56 -0.94 3.01
CA ARG A 210 -31.63 -1.81 3.53
C ARG A 210 -31.79 -3.03 2.63
N TRP A 211 -32.13 -4.18 3.22
CA TRP A 211 -32.40 -5.39 2.47
C TRP A 211 -33.85 -5.42 1.97
N ASP A 212 -34.03 -5.60 0.67
CA ASP A 212 -35.31 -5.91 0.06
C ASP A 212 -35.44 -7.42 -0.16
N ALA A 213 -36.35 -8.05 0.61
CA ALA A 213 -36.53 -9.50 0.54
C ALA A 213 -37.30 -9.93 -0.73
N SER A 214 -38.07 -9.06 -1.35
CA SER A 214 -38.82 -9.34 -2.58
C SER A 214 -37.96 -9.34 -3.82
N GLN A 215 -37.01 -8.39 -3.91
CA GLN A 215 -36.07 -8.25 -5.00
C GLN A 215 -34.72 -8.92 -4.72
N LYS A 216 -34.49 -9.38 -3.48
CA LYS A 216 -33.26 -10.03 -2.99
C LYS A 216 -32.00 -9.16 -3.23
N LEU A 217 -32.09 -7.88 -2.94
CA LEU A 217 -31.01 -6.91 -3.12
C LEU A 217 -30.92 -5.92 -1.95
N TRP A 218 -29.74 -5.30 -1.81
CA TRP A 218 -29.51 -4.20 -0.88
C TRP A 218 -29.69 -2.89 -1.61
N TYR A 219 -30.55 -1.99 -1.08
CA TYR A 219 -30.83 -0.70 -1.68
C TYR A 219 -30.73 0.45 -0.69
N LEU A 220 -30.45 1.65 -1.20
CA LEU A 220 -30.45 2.93 -0.48
C LEU A 220 -31.20 3.96 -1.31
N PRO A 221 -32.34 4.52 -0.81
CA PRO A 221 -33.05 5.59 -1.50
C PRO A 221 -32.22 6.88 -1.57
N ARG A 222 -32.24 7.58 -2.68
CA ARG A 222 -31.53 8.85 -2.87
C ARG A 222 -31.99 10.00 -1.96
N GLU A 223 -33.24 9.97 -1.51
CA GLU A 223 -33.84 11.06 -0.74
C GLU A 223 -33.56 11.04 0.77
N GLN A 224 -32.86 10.02 1.31
CA GLN A 224 -32.66 9.88 2.76
C GLN A 224 -31.34 10.45 3.31
N GLN A 225 -30.58 11.23 2.55
CA GLN A 225 -29.37 11.89 3.05
C GLN A 225 -29.48 13.42 3.24
N ALA A 226 -30.65 13.96 3.20
CA ALA A 226 -30.88 15.38 3.52
C ALA A 226 -31.54 15.54 4.90
N ALA A 227 -30.85 15.10 5.95
CA ALA A 227 -31.21 15.40 7.33
C ALA A 227 -29.95 15.42 8.21
#